data_22a53bdf141a18a5651ce0b883fe5696
#
_entry.id   22a53bdf141a18a5651ce0b883fe5696
#
_cell.length_a   1.000
_cell.length_b   1.000
_cell.length_c   1.000
_cell.angle_alpha   90.00
_cell.angle_beta   90.00
_cell.angle_gamma   90.00
#
_symmetry.space_group_name_H-M   'P 1'
#
loop_
_entity.id
_entity.type
_entity.pdbx_description
1 polymer ?
#
loop_
_entity_poly.entity_id
_entity_poly.type
_entity_poly.pdbx_seq_one_letter_code
_entity_poly.pdbx_strand_id
1 'polypeptide(L)'
;MRHLILCSVMWLCGLMMAVGQNVPQVIPALQQWKSAKGKLVLPEKGKVIISPDEAKELKEGAEILVQDLKDMFGWDYRVVTGKKEKGAVCLALGKPDKTLGEEGYRMDVRSEVTIEAPTSKGVFWGTRTLLQMIHNQPEGLMKGRATDFPLYPNRGFMIDVARKFFTMDFLRDYVKILSFYKLNELQVHLNDNGFVQFFGNDWNKTYAAFRLESERFPGLTAKDGSYTKEEFRDFQLMA
;
A
#
# COMPACT_ATOMS: atom_id res chain seq x y z
N MET A 1 -0.24 43.72 32.49
CA MET A 1 -0.33 42.25 32.74
C MET A 1 -1.12 41.49 31.70
N ARG A 2 -2.33 41.91 31.26
CA ARG A 2 -3.15 41.17 30.27
C ARG A 2 -2.44 40.99 28.89
N HIS A 3 -1.70 41.97 28.39
CA HIS A 3 -1.01 41.88 27.09
C HIS A 3 0.25 40.98 27.12
N LEU A 4 0.93 40.89 28.25
CA LEU A 4 2.07 39.98 28.45
C LEU A 4 1.65 38.50 28.44
N ILE A 5 0.46 38.18 29.04
CA ILE A 5 -0.07 36.82 29.05
C ILE A 5 -0.51 36.40 27.64
N LEU A 6 -1.12 37.31 26.85
CA LEU A 6 -1.53 36.99 25.44
C LEU A 6 -0.31 36.71 24.56
N CYS A 7 0.78 37.49 24.68
CA CYS A 7 2.00 37.25 23.94
C CYS A 7 2.69 35.93 24.32
N SER A 8 2.66 35.54 25.58
CA SER A 8 3.25 34.28 26.05
C SER A 8 2.45 33.07 25.54
N VAL A 9 1.11 33.14 25.49
CA VAL A 9 0.27 32.07 24.97
C VAL A 9 0.43 31.92 23.45
N MET A 10 0.53 33.02 22.70
CA MET A 10 0.81 32.99 21.27
C MET A 10 2.20 32.41 20.96
N TRP A 11 3.19 32.68 21.79
CA TRP A 11 4.55 32.12 21.65
C TRP A 11 4.57 30.61 21.94
N LEU A 12 3.86 30.17 22.98
CA LEU A 12 3.70 28.72 23.28
C LEU A 12 2.95 27.97 22.19
N CYS A 13 1.88 28.55 21.62
CA CYS A 13 1.16 27.95 20.49
C CYS A 13 2.03 27.90 19.22
N GLY A 14 2.85 28.90 18.97
CA GLY A 14 3.81 28.91 17.85
C GLY A 14 4.89 27.83 17.98
N LEU A 15 5.37 27.55 19.20
CA LEU A 15 6.33 26.48 19.45
C LEU A 15 5.73 25.08 19.31
N MET A 16 4.44 24.88 19.65
CA MET A 16 3.77 23.59 19.42
C MET A 16 3.50 23.29 17.95
N MET A 17 3.32 24.31 17.10
CA MET A 17 3.17 24.11 15.65
C MET A 17 4.49 23.75 14.94
N ALA A 18 5.65 24.10 15.52
CA ALA A 18 6.95 23.80 14.92
C ALA A 18 7.44 22.37 15.14
N VAL A 19 6.85 21.59 16.05
CA VAL A 19 7.26 20.22 16.36
C VAL A 19 6.61 19.18 15.40
N GLY A 20 5.57 19.57 14.65
CA GLY A 20 4.83 18.66 13.75
C GLY A 20 5.46 18.43 12.37
N GLN A 21 6.56 19.13 12.00
CA GLN A 21 7.05 19.13 10.61
C GLN A 21 8.14 18.09 10.27
N ASN A 22 8.54 17.23 11.21
CA ASN A 22 9.65 16.28 11.00
C ASN A 22 9.21 14.79 10.95
N VAL A 23 7.97 14.52 10.59
CA VAL A 23 7.45 13.16 10.41
C VAL A 23 7.02 12.98 8.96
N PRO A 24 7.40 11.87 8.29
CA PRO A 24 6.91 11.57 6.95
C PRO A 24 5.38 11.54 6.92
N GLN A 25 4.79 12.23 5.96
CA GLN A 25 3.35 12.19 5.72
C GLN A 25 3.02 10.93 4.94
N VAL A 26 2.46 9.92 5.61
CA VAL A 26 2.03 8.63 5.02
C VAL A 26 0.70 8.20 5.61
N ILE A 27 -0.06 7.42 4.88
CA ILE A 27 -1.38 6.91 5.27
C ILE A 27 -1.36 5.37 5.19
N PRO A 28 -1.63 4.68 6.29
CA PRO A 28 -1.78 5.13 7.67
C PRO A 28 -0.51 5.80 8.21
N ALA A 29 -0.67 6.69 9.20
CA ALA A 29 0.47 7.32 9.86
C ALA A 29 1.38 6.29 10.55
N LEU A 30 2.69 6.53 10.55
CA LEU A 30 3.66 5.66 11.21
C LEU A 30 3.40 5.59 12.72
N GLN A 31 3.52 4.42 13.31
CA GLN A 31 3.41 4.23 14.76
C GLN A 31 4.54 4.97 15.50
N GLN A 32 5.75 4.92 14.96
CA GLN A 32 6.90 5.59 15.53
C GLN A 32 7.82 6.13 14.43
N TRP A 33 8.32 7.35 14.63
CA TRP A 33 9.36 7.94 13.81
C TRP A 33 10.41 8.63 14.67
N LYS A 34 11.68 8.29 14.43
CA LYS A 34 12.83 9.02 15.03
C LYS A 34 13.57 9.71 13.90
N SER A 35 13.41 11.03 13.80
CA SER A 35 14.07 11.82 12.76
C SER A 35 15.59 11.90 12.97
N ALA A 36 16.31 12.00 11.85
CA ALA A 36 17.74 12.32 11.80
C ALA A 36 17.98 13.51 10.87
N LYS A 37 19.14 14.15 10.98
CA LYS A 37 19.47 15.33 10.17
C LYS A 37 19.69 14.96 8.70
N GLY A 38 19.15 15.79 7.80
CA GLY A 38 19.36 15.73 6.35
C GLY A 38 18.35 14.87 5.61
N LYS A 39 18.49 14.83 4.29
CA LYS A 39 17.66 14.06 3.36
C LYS A 39 18.52 13.03 2.63
N LEU A 40 17.87 11.98 2.13
CA LEU A 40 18.43 11.01 1.19
C LEU A 40 17.74 11.21 -0.15
N VAL A 41 18.50 11.57 -1.17
CA VAL A 41 18.01 11.56 -2.56
C VAL A 41 18.35 10.19 -3.14
N LEU A 42 17.30 9.44 -3.49
CA LEU A 42 17.46 8.19 -4.21
C LEU A 42 17.66 8.49 -5.70
N PRO A 43 18.56 7.78 -6.39
CA PRO A 43 18.73 7.96 -7.83
C PRO A 43 17.53 7.39 -8.60
N GLU A 44 17.21 7.97 -9.76
CA GLU A 44 16.15 7.44 -10.66
C GLU A 44 16.52 6.09 -11.26
N LYS A 45 17.81 5.74 -11.31
CA LYS A 45 18.33 4.42 -11.69
C LYS A 45 19.05 3.79 -10.51
N GLY A 46 18.56 2.64 -10.06
CA GLY A 46 19.04 2.09 -8.81
C GLY A 46 18.87 0.58 -8.65
N LYS A 47 19.05 0.15 -7.42
CA LYS A 47 18.99 -1.27 -7.05
C LYS A 47 18.05 -1.46 -5.87
N VAL A 48 17.26 -2.53 -5.94
CA VAL A 48 16.62 -3.17 -4.77
C VAL A 48 17.51 -4.37 -4.42
N ILE A 49 18.12 -4.35 -3.25
CA ILE A 49 19.11 -5.35 -2.81
C ILE A 49 18.45 -6.26 -1.78
N ILE A 50 18.57 -7.56 -2.00
CA ILE A 50 18.18 -8.62 -1.07
C ILE A 50 19.38 -9.51 -0.76
N SER A 51 19.43 -10.11 0.44
CA SER A 51 20.46 -11.09 0.77
C SER A 51 20.29 -12.36 -0.08
N PRO A 52 21.37 -13.02 -0.53
CA PRO A 52 21.27 -14.30 -1.23
C PRO A 52 20.47 -15.35 -0.44
N ASP A 53 20.63 -15.40 0.88
CA ASP A 53 19.97 -16.36 1.76
C ASP A 53 18.46 -16.10 1.92
N GLU A 54 18.02 -14.86 1.67
CA GLU A 54 16.62 -14.40 1.79
C GLU A 54 15.93 -14.24 0.42
N ALA A 55 16.67 -14.51 -0.67
CA ALA A 55 16.18 -14.24 -2.03
C ALA A 55 14.91 -14.99 -2.37
N LYS A 56 14.72 -16.22 -1.88
CA LYS A 56 13.51 -17.01 -2.13
C LYS A 56 12.25 -16.35 -1.56
N GLU A 57 12.35 -15.70 -0.41
CA GLU A 57 11.20 -15.12 0.29
C GLU A 57 10.93 -13.65 -0.09
N LEU A 58 11.97 -12.92 -0.49
CA LEU A 58 11.90 -11.48 -0.73
C LEU A 58 11.83 -11.10 -2.21
N LYS A 59 12.15 -12.02 -3.13
CA LYS A 59 12.27 -11.71 -4.56
C LYS A 59 10.98 -11.14 -5.14
N GLU A 60 9.85 -11.77 -4.88
CA GLU A 60 8.54 -11.33 -5.39
C GLU A 60 8.19 -9.91 -4.92
N GLY A 61 8.27 -9.64 -3.62
CA GLY A 61 8.02 -8.31 -3.08
C GLY A 61 9.01 -7.24 -3.59
N ALA A 62 10.27 -7.65 -3.87
CA ALA A 62 11.27 -6.76 -4.47
C ALA A 62 10.96 -6.46 -5.94
N GLU A 63 10.49 -7.44 -6.72
CA GLU A 63 10.07 -7.27 -8.11
C GLU A 63 8.83 -6.38 -8.22
N ILE A 64 7.85 -6.56 -7.31
CA ILE A 64 6.68 -5.68 -7.21
C ILE A 64 7.11 -4.23 -6.91
N LEU A 65 8.03 -4.02 -5.96
CA LEU A 65 8.55 -2.68 -5.68
C LEU A 65 9.22 -2.05 -6.91
N VAL A 66 10.02 -2.81 -7.65
CA VAL A 66 10.68 -2.33 -8.88
C VAL A 66 9.63 -1.90 -9.92
N GLN A 67 8.58 -2.71 -10.10
CA GLN A 67 7.50 -2.39 -11.03
C GLN A 67 6.73 -1.14 -10.57
N ASP A 68 6.44 -1.00 -9.29
CA ASP A 68 5.74 0.17 -8.75
C ASP A 68 6.58 1.46 -8.88
N LEU A 69 7.90 1.38 -8.66
CA LEU A 69 8.81 2.51 -8.88
C LEU A 69 8.80 2.96 -10.33
N LYS A 70 8.72 2.02 -11.27
CA LYS A 70 8.59 2.30 -12.70
C LYS A 70 7.24 2.91 -13.05
N ASP A 71 6.15 2.28 -12.59
CA ASP A 71 4.78 2.69 -12.92
C ASP A 71 4.44 4.08 -12.34
N MET A 72 4.86 4.36 -11.11
CA MET A 72 4.52 5.60 -10.38
C MET A 72 5.46 6.77 -10.68
N PHE A 73 6.76 6.50 -10.90
CA PHE A 73 7.79 7.54 -10.97
C PHE A 73 8.61 7.50 -12.24
N GLY A 74 8.47 6.48 -13.10
CA GLY A 74 9.31 6.27 -14.28
C GLY A 74 10.74 5.82 -13.94
N TRP A 75 11.00 5.38 -12.71
CA TRP A 75 12.33 5.01 -12.25
C TRP A 75 12.76 3.63 -12.76
N ASP A 76 14.05 3.50 -13.05
CA ASP A 76 14.67 2.28 -13.59
C ASP A 76 15.46 1.55 -12.49
N TYR A 77 14.77 0.72 -11.70
CA TYR A 77 15.37 -0.11 -10.66
C TYR A 77 15.45 -1.57 -11.10
N ARG A 78 16.35 -2.32 -10.49
CA ARG A 78 16.47 -3.78 -10.68
C ARG A 78 16.72 -4.49 -9.35
N VAL A 79 16.19 -5.69 -9.22
CA VAL A 79 16.49 -6.56 -8.08
C VAL A 79 17.87 -7.18 -8.27
N VAL A 80 18.68 -7.11 -7.22
CA VAL A 80 20.00 -7.76 -7.18
C VAL A 80 20.21 -8.43 -5.82
N THR A 81 20.97 -9.52 -5.81
CA THR A 81 21.44 -10.15 -4.56
C THR A 81 22.78 -9.58 -4.20
N GLY A 82 22.99 -9.24 -2.92
CA GLY A 82 24.29 -8.69 -2.52
C GLY A 82 24.29 -8.02 -1.15
N LYS A 83 25.33 -7.22 -0.91
CA LYS A 83 25.48 -6.41 0.30
C LYS A 83 24.86 -5.04 0.11
N LYS A 84 24.47 -4.39 1.21
CA LYS A 84 23.92 -3.01 1.21
C LYS A 84 24.88 -2.04 0.53
N GLU A 85 24.32 -1.17 -0.31
CA GLU A 85 25.06 -0.13 -1.05
C GLU A 85 24.41 1.24 -0.80
N LYS A 86 25.23 2.29 -0.81
CA LYS A 86 24.74 3.68 -0.70
C LYS A 86 23.80 4.00 -1.86
N GLY A 87 22.67 4.65 -1.57
CA GLY A 87 21.64 5.02 -2.56
C GLY A 87 20.75 3.87 -3.04
N ALA A 88 20.91 2.66 -2.47
CA ALA A 88 20.05 1.54 -2.78
C ALA A 88 18.85 1.44 -1.83
N VAL A 89 17.88 0.62 -2.20
CA VAL A 89 16.82 0.11 -1.30
C VAL A 89 17.19 -1.33 -0.92
N CYS A 90 17.34 -1.60 0.37
CA CYS A 90 17.73 -2.89 0.89
C CYS A 90 16.56 -3.51 1.64
N LEU A 91 16.16 -4.72 1.25
CA LEU A 91 15.12 -5.49 1.91
C LEU A 91 15.78 -6.64 2.69
N ALA A 92 15.32 -6.89 3.91
CA ALA A 92 15.90 -7.92 4.77
C ALA A 92 14.83 -8.56 5.67
N LEU A 93 15.05 -9.83 6.01
CA LEU A 93 14.32 -10.51 7.05
C LEU A 93 15.04 -10.35 8.39
N GLY A 94 14.29 -9.98 9.40
CA GLY A 94 14.77 -9.86 10.77
C GLY A 94 14.36 -11.06 11.63
N LYS A 95 14.81 -11.03 12.88
CA LYS A 95 14.35 -12.01 13.86
C LYS A 95 12.87 -11.79 14.21
N PRO A 96 12.15 -12.85 14.66
CA PRO A 96 10.81 -12.72 15.21
C PRO A 96 10.73 -11.61 16.26
N ASP A 97 9.74 -10.74 16.14
CA ASP A 97 9.51 -9.60 17.04
C ASP A 97 8.03 -9.50 17.36
N LYS A 98 7.68 -9.64 18.65
CA LYS A 98 6.28 -9.63 19.10
C LYS A 98 5.57 -8.30 18.86
N THR A 99 6.31 -7.19 18.87
CA THR A 99 5.76 -5.86 18.62
C THR A 99 5.40 -5.66 17.15
N LEU A 100 6.24 -6.18 16.25
CA LEU A 100 6.00 -6.10 14.81
C LEU A 100 4.98 -7.11 14.31
N GLY A 101 4.91 -8.29 14.96
CA GLY A 101 4.06 -9.38 14.48
C GLY A 101 4.44 -9.83 13.08
N GLU A 102 3.44 -10.19 12.28
CA GLU A 102 3.65 -10.65 10.90
C GLU A 102 3.73 -9.52 9.86
N GLU A 103 3.12 -8.38 10.15
CA GLU A 103 2.96 -7.30 9.17
C GLU A 103 3.72 -6.01 9.53
N GLY A 104 4.31 -5.96 10.71
CA GLY A 104 5.13 -4.82 11.11
C GLY A 104 6.55 -4.88 10.56
N TYR A 105 7.19 -3.72 10.48
CA TYR A 105 8.55 -3.54 9.94
C TYR A 105 9.29 -2.40 10.61
N ARG A 106 10.59 -2.38 10.39
CA ARG A 106 11.47 -1.23 10.65
C ARG A 106 12.00 -0.70 9.33
N MET A 107 12.07 0.62 9.21
CA MET A 107 12.68 1.28 8.06
C MET A 107 13.74 2.26 8.55
N ASP A 108 14.97 2.10 8.10
CA ASP A 108 16.05 3.06 8.30
C ASP A 108 16.33 3.81 7.00
N VAL A 109 16.27 5.15 7.04
CA VAL A 109 16.64 6.03 5.94
C VAL A 109 17.93 6.76 6.33
N ARG A 110 19.07 6.38 5.74
CA ARG A 110 20.41 6.94 6.03
C ARG A 110 21.17 7.30 4.77
N SER A 111 22.18 6.53 4.39
CA SER A 111 22.87 6.58 3.10
C SER A 111 22.19 5.68 2.05
N GLU A 112 21.39 4.77 2.51
CA GLU A 112 20.47 3.89 1.78
C GLU A 112 19.14 3.80 2.53
N VAL A 113 18.13 3.20 1.92
CA VAL A 113 16.92 2.78 2.63
C VAL A 113 17.07 1.31 2.99
N THR A 114 16.88 0.96 4.26
CA THR A 114 16.78 -0.45 4.69
C THR A 114 15.38 -0.69 5.25
N ILE A 115 14.70 -1.71 4.74
CA ILE A 115 13.41 -2.20 5.27
C ILE A 115 13.66 -3.60 5.80
N GLU A 116 13.40 -3.79 7.09
CA GLU A 116 13.58 -5.07 7.79
C GLU A 116 12.30 -5.45 8.53
N ALA A 117 11.88 -6.71 8.41
CA ALA A 117 10.71 -7.23 9.09
C ALA A 117 10.88 -8.72 9.43
N PRO A 118 10.11 -9.26 10.39
CA PRO A 118 10.12 -10.70 10.70
C PRO A 118 9.66 -11.58 9.54
N THR A 119 8.87 -11.04 8.61
CA THR A 119 8.27 -11.76 7.49
C THR A 119 8.36 -10.96 6.19
N SER A 120 8.20 -11.63 5.05
CA SER A 120 8.08 -10.98 3.74
C SER A 120 6.88 -10.05 3.64
N LYS A 121 5.75 -10.37 4.33
CA LYS A 121 4.59 -9.46 4.44
C LYS A 121 4.97 -8.13 5.07
N GLY A 122 5.67 -8.14 6.21
CA GLY A 122 6.11 -6.92 6.87
C GLY A 122 7.05 -6.10 5.98
N VAL A 123 7.98 -6.77 5.27
CA VAL A 123 8.84 -6.10 4.28
C VAL A 123 7.99 -5.45 3.18
N PHE A 124 7.01 -6.17 2.64
CA PHE A 124 6.08 -5.63 1.64
C PHE A 124 5.38 -4.36 2.11
N TRP A 125 4.81 -4.35 3.33
CA TRP A 125 4.18 -3.15 3.88
C TRP A 125 5.15 -1.99 4.09
N GLY A 126 6.39 -2.28 4.42
CA GLY A 126 7.45 -1.29 4.46
C GLY A 126 7.73 -0.66 3.09
N THR A 127 7.65 -1.42 2.01
CA THR A 127 7.79 -0.88 0.65
C THR A 127 6.66 0.09 0.30
N ARG A 128 5.43 -0.16 0.76
CA ARG A 128 4.29 0.76 0.57
C ARG A 128 4.54 2.10 1.25
N THR A 129 5.10 2.09 2.46
CA THR A 129 5.52 3.33 3.11
C THR A 129 6.61 4.06 2.33
N LEU A 130 7.61 3.33 1.81
CA LEU A 130 8.66 3.95 1.00
C LEU A 130 8.09 4.64 -0.24
N LEU A 131 7.17 4.01 -0.97
CA LEU A 131 6.50 4.60 -2.13
C LEU A 131 5.76 5.89 -1.77
N GLN A 132 5.02 5.90 -0.66
CA GLN A 132 4.34 7.11 -0.19
C GLN A 132 5.34 8.20 0.21
N MET A 133 6.45 7.85 0.86
CA MET A 133 7.49 8.81 1.21
C MET A 133 8.14 9.41 -0.05
N ILE A 134 8.43 8.61 -1.07
CA ILE A 134 8.97 9.10 -2.36
C ILE A 134 7.97 10.08 -3.00
N HIS A 135 6.68 9.68 -3.06
CA HIS A 135 5.63 10.51 -3.63
C HIS A 135 5.49 11.88 -2.94
N ASN A 136 5.53 11.88 -1.61
CA ASN A 136 5.28 13.07 -0.79
C ASN A 136 6.54 13.91 -0.54
N GLN A 137 7.73 13.40 -0.88
CA GLN A 137 9.03 14.05 -0.62
C GLN A 137 9.91 14.03 -1.89
N PRO A 138 9.49 14.68 -2.99
CA PRO A 138 10.20 14.61 -4.26
C PRO A 138 11.63 15.18 -4.21
N GLU A 139 11.92 16.07 -3.27
CA GLU A 139 13.27 16.63 -3.07
C GLU A 139 14.20 15.72 -2.24
N GLY A 140 13.76 14.54 -1.86
CA GLY A 140 14.51 13.57 -1.07
C GLY A 140 13.86 13.23 0.28
N LEU A 141 14.05 11.98 0.65
CA LEU A 141 13.46 11.35 1.83
C LEU A 141 14.07 11.93 3.11
N MET A 142 13.26 12.29 4.08
CA MET A 142 13.74 12.61 5.42
C MET A 142 14.50 11.43 6.01
N LYS A 143 15.71 11.69 6.53
CA LYS A 143 16.47 10.67 7.24
C LYS A 143 15.86 10.40 8.61
N GLY A 144 15.86 9.14 9.01
CA GLY A 144 15.31 8.72 10.29
C GLY A 144 15.05 7.22 10.33
N ARG A 145 14.37 6.81 11.39
CA ARG A 145 13.95 5.41 11.60
C ARG A 145 12.46 5.36 11.89
N ALA A 146 11.74 4.57 11.11
CA ALA A 146 10.37 4.16 11.39
C ALA A 146 10.36 2.81 12.11
N THR A 147 9.40 2.64 13.02
CA THR A 147 8.89 1.35 13.49
C THR A 147 7.40 1.41 13.30
N ASP A 148 6.86 0.49 12.49
CA ASP A 148 5.46 0.53 12.10
C ASP A 148 4.85 -0.87 12.10
N PHE A 149 3.60 -0.95 12.48
CA PHE A 149 2.82 -2.19 12.54
C PHE A 149 1.33 -1.85 12.52
N PRO A 150 0.47 -2.74 12.00
CA PRO A 150 -0.96 -2.48 11.96
C PRO A 150 -1.58 -2.57 13.36
N LEU A 151 -2.50 -1.65 13.67
CA LEU A 151 -3.35 -1.73 14.87
C LEU A 151 -4.49 -2.72 14.68
N TYR A 152 -4.92 -2.93 13.43
CA TYR A 152 -6.01 -3.82 13.06
C TYR A 152 -5.50 -4.88 12.09
N PRO A 153 -5.68 -6.18 12.39
CA PRO A 153 -5.23 -7.27 11.52
C PRO A 153 -6.01 -7.30 10.19
N ASN A 154 -7.30 -6.95 10.20
CA ASN A 154 -8.15 -6.92 9.01
C ASN A 154 -8.37 -5.46 8.59
N ARG A 155 -7.95 -5.14 7.39
CA ARG A 155 -8.07 -3.81 6.77
C ARG A 155 -8.68 -3.98 5.40
N GLY A 156 -9.99 -4.25 5.39
CA GLY A 156 -10.73 -4.62 4.21
C GLY A 156 -11.46 -3.46 3.53
N PHE A 157 -11.73 -3.67 2.27
CA PHE A 157 -12.66 -2.86 1.49
C PHE A 157 -13.57 -3.77 0.67
N MET A 158 -14.82 -3.37 0.46
CA MET A 158 -15.77 -4.10 -0.37
C MET A 158 -16.12 -3.27 -1.61
N ILE A 159 -16.08 -3.91 -2.78
CA ILE A 159 -16.55 -3.32 -4.04
C ILE A 159 -17.75 -4.11 -4.57
N ASP A 160 -18.81 -3.39 -4.90
CA ASP A 160 -20.00 -3.97 -5.51
C ASP A 160 -19.90 -3.92 -7.03
N VAL A 161 -19.46 -5.01 -7.61
CA VAL A 161 -19.40 -5.19 -9.07
C VAL A 161 -20.72 -5.75 -9.64
N ALA A 162 -21.62 -6.21 -8.75
CA ALA A 162 -22.90 -6.77 -9.16
C ALA A 162 -23.84 -5.69 -9.70
N ARG A 163 -24.02 -4.61 -8.94
CA ARG A 163 -24.92 -3.52 -9.33
C ARG A 163 -24.35 -2.65 -10.43
N LYS A 164 -23.04 -2.57 -10.52
CA LYS A 164 -22.33 -1.90 -11.61
C LYS A 164 -21.11 -2.73 -12.00
N PHE A 165 -21.02 -3.05 -13.29
CA PHE A 165 -19.83 -3.75 -13.81
C PHE A 165 -18.60 -2.86 -13.79
N PHE A 166 -17.47 -3.43 -13.35
CA PHE A 166 -16.13 -2.87 -13.45
C PHE A 166 -15.26 -3.85 -14.23
N THR A 167 -14.41 -3.33 -15.10
CA THR A 167 -13.48 -4.17 -15.88
C THR A 167 -12.46 -4.85 -14.97
N MET A 168 -11.87 -5.95 -15.43
CA MET A 168 -10.82 -6.65 -14.70
C MET A 168 -9.59 -5.75 -14.49
N ASP A 169 -9.25 -4.90 -15.47
CA ASP A 169 -8.14 -3.94 -15.35
C ASP A 169 -8.41 -2.92 -14.24
N PHE A 170 -9.64 -2.41 -14.15
CA PHE A 170 -10.01 -1.54 -13.03
C PHE A 170 -9.82 -2.23 -11.68
N LEU A 171 -10.23 -3.50 -11.55
CA LEU A 171 -10.05 -4.25 -10.29
C LEU A 171 -8.56 -4.47 -9.96
N ARG A 172 -7.72 -4.75 -10.96
CA ARG A 172 -6.26 -4.86 -10.78
C ARG A 172 -5.64 -3.54 -10.30
N ASP A 173 -6.01 -2.43 -10.91
CA ASP A 173 -5.54 -1.11 -10.48
C ASP A 173 -6.05 -0.77 -9.07
N TYR A 174 -7.29 -1.20 -8.75
CA TYR A 174 -7.87 -0.97 -7.44
C TYR A 174 -7.12 -1.73 -6.34
N VAL A 175 -6.69 -2.98 -6.57
CA VAL A 175 -5.82 -3.75 -5.65
C VAL A 175 -4.51 -3.00 -5.41
N LYS A 176 -3.87 -2.45 -6.45
CA LYS A 176 -2.65 -1.65 -6.30
C LYS A 176 -2.87 -0.43 -5.39
N ILE A 177 -3.99 0.28 -5.58
CA ILE A 177 -4.36 1.42 -4.72
C ILE A 177 -4.59 0.97 -3.27
N LEU A 178 -5.32 -0.12 -3.05
CA LEU A 178 -5.56 -0.66 -1.72
C LEU A 178 -4.24 -1.06 -1.03
N SER A 179 -3.35 -1.73 -1.74
CA SER A 179 -2.04 -2.11 -1.22
C SER A 179 -1.19 -0.88 -0.87
N PHE A 180 -1.23 0.19 -1.69
CA PHE A 180 -0.54 1.45 -1.42
C PHE A 180 -0.94 2.06 -0.08
N TYR A 181 -2.22 1.94 0.29
CA TYR A 181 -2.77 2.36 1.59
C TYR A 181 -2.76 1.25 2.65
N LYS A 182 -2.07 0.14 2.40
CA LYS A 182 -1.90 -0.99 3.32
C LYS A 182 -3.20 -1.69 3.72
N LEU A 183 -4.22 -1.69 2.87
CA LEU A 183 -5.36 -2.58 3.02
C LEU A 183 -4.95 -3.98 2.57
N ASN A 184 -5.40 -5.01 3.30
CA ASN A 184 -4.99 -6.40 3.09
C ASN A 184 -6.14 -7.34 2.71
N GLU A 185 -7.33 -6.80 2.49
CA GLU A 185 -8.51 -7.58 2.11
C GLU A 185 -9.37 -6.80 1.11
N LEU A 186 -9.72 -7.42 -0.01
CA LEU A 186 -10.71 -6.90 -0.95
C LEU A 186 -11.85 -7.91 -1.08
N GLN A 187 -13.03 -7.53 -0.63
CA GLN A 187 -14.25 -8.27 -0.87
C GLN A 187 -14.89 -7.82 -2.19
N VAL A 188 -14.98 -8.73 -3.15
CA VAL A 188 -15.67 -8.48 -4.43
C VAL A 188 -17.09 -9.05 -4.34
N HIS A 189 -18.08 -8.16 -4.34
CA HIS A 189 -19.50 -8.54 -4.31
C HIS A 189 -20.00 -8.82 -5.71
N LEU A 190 -20.05 -10.13 -6.08
CA LEU A 190 -20.18 -10.60 -7.46
C LEU A 190 -21.61 -10.67 -7.97
N ASN A 191 -22.61 -10.75 -7.08
CA ASN A 191 -24.01 -10.89 -7.49
C ASN A 191 -24.95 -10.19 -6.54
N ASP A 192 -25.91 -9.47 -7.09
CA ASP A 192 -26.99 -8.81 -6.36
C ASP A 192 -28.12 -8.36 -7.30
N ASN A 193 -29.25 -7.97 -6.73
CA ASN A 193 -30.31 -7.28 -7.44
C ASN A 193 -30.02 -5.78 -7.53
N GLY A 194 -30.46 -5.15 -8.62
CA GLY A 194 -30.48 -3.69 -8.73
C GLY A 194 -31.39 -3.05 -7.66
N PHE A 195 -31.26 -1.75 -7.51
CA PHE A 195 -32.16 -1.01 -6.62
C PHE A 195 -33.54 -0.85 -7.27
N VAL A 196 -34.53 -1.50 -6.68
CA VAL A 196 -35.91 -1.58 -7.23
C VAL A 196 -36.53 -0.22 -7.57
N GLN A 197 -36.17 0.83 -6.84
CA GLN A 197 -36.62 2.19 -7.08
C GLN A 197 -36.19 2.74 -8.45
N PHE A 198 -35.08 2.30 -9.01
CA PHE A 198 -34.64 2.69 -10.35
C PHE A 198 -35.40 1.94 -11.46
N PHE A 199 -36.20 0.96 -11.09
CA PHE A 199 -37.04 0.13 -11.99
C PHE A 199 -38.54 0.37 -11.74
N GLY A 200 -38.91 1.56 -11.22
CA GLY A 200 -40.31 1.91 -10.94
C GLY A 200 -40.96 1.11 -9.81
N ASN A 201 -40.14 0.66 -8.83
CA ASN A 201 -40.56 -0.19 -7.72
C ASN A 201 -41.16 -1.55 -8.15
N ASP A 202 -40.76 -2.04 -9.33
CA ASP A 202 -41.21 -3.32 -9.87
C ASP A 202 -40.07 -4.36 -9.81
N TRP A 203 -40.20 -5.33 -8.91
CA TRP A 203 -39.21 -6.41 -8.76
C TRP A 203 -39.07 -7.30 -10.00
N ASN A 204 -40.09 -7.43 -10.83
CA ASN A 204 -40.02 -8.22 -12.06
C ASN A 204 -39.18 -7.54 -13.15
N LYS A 205 -39.02 -6.23 -13.05
CA LYS A 205 -38.18 -5.43 -13.95
C LYS A 205 -36.78 -5.16 -13.38
N THR A 206 -36.60 -5.40 -12.08
CA THR A 206 -35.35 -5.14 -11.41
C THR A 206 -34.26 -6.07 -11.93
N TYR A 207 -33.21 -5.46 -12.44
CA TYR A 207 -32.05 -6.19 -12.96
C TYR A 207 -31.34 -6.96 -11.84
N ALA A 208 -30.98 -8.21 -12.09
CA ALA A 208 -30.16 -9.04 -11.24
C ALA A 208 -28.89 -9.42 -12.01
N ALA A 209 -27.73 -9.20 -11.41
CA ALA A 209 -26.46 -9.50 -12.03
C ALA A 209 -25.74 -10.66 -11.33
N PHE A 210 -25.23 -11.58 -12.14
CA PHE A 210 -24.28 -12.62 -11.75
C PHE A 210 -23.02 -12.42 -12.59
N ARG A 211 -21.98 -11.88 -11.98
CA ARG A 211 -20.78 -11.40 -12.70
C ARG A 211 -19.81 -12.52 -13.05
N LEU A 212 -19.83 -13.64 -12.33
CA LEU A 212 -18.96 -14.76 -12.67
C LEU A 212 -19.69 -15.72 -13.62
N GLU A 213 -19.09 -16.04 -14.75
CA GLU A 213 -19.65 -16.99 -15.72
C GLU A 213 -19.79 -18.37 -15.13
N SER A 214 -20.90 -19.04 -15.46
CA SER A 214 -21.19 -20.39 -14.97
C SER A 214 -21.66 -21.28 -16.10
N GLU A 215 -20.90 -22.33 -16.38
CA GLU A 215 -21.32 -23.40 -17.31
C GLU A 215 -22.54 -24.16 -16.83
N ARG A 216 -22.69 -24.30 -15.51
CA ARG A 216 -23.83 -24.98 -14.89
C ARG A 216 -25.13 -24.17 -15.02
N PHE A 217 -25.02 -22.82 -15.06
CA PHE A 217 -26.16 -21.90 -15.14
C PHE A 217 -25.91 -20.79 -16.19
N PRO A 218 -25.78 -21.13 -17.46
CA PRO A 218 -25.36 -20.18 -18.50
C PRO A 218 -26.34 -19.02 -18.71
N GLY A 219 -27.62 -19.21 -18.36
CA GLY A 219 -28.63 -18.16 -18.48
C GLY A 219 -28.61 -17.07 -17.40
N LEU A 220 -27.80 -17.23 -16.34
CA LEU A 220 -27.74 -16.28 -15.23
C LEU A 220 -26.64 -15.24 -15.39
N THR A 221 -25.69 -15.44 -16.29
CA THR A 221 -24.57 -14.50 -16.50
C THR A 221 -25.10 -13.14 -16.96
N ALA A 222 -24.62 -12.09 -16.32
CA ALA A 222 -25.01 -10.70 -16.62
C ALA A 222 -24.60 -10.31 -18.04
N LYS A 223 -25.51 -9.62 -18.77
CA LYS A 223 -25.30 -9.26 -20.19
C LYS A 223 -24.52 -7.96 -20.39
N ASP A 224 -24.45 -7.13 -19.37
CA ASP A 224 -23.74 -5.83 -19.40
C ASP A 224 -22.28 -5.93 -18.99
N GLY A 225 -21.80 -7.14 -18.66
CA GLY A 225 -20.43 -7.48 -18.34
C GLY A 225 -20.32 -8.61 -17.35
N SER A 226 -19.32 -9.45 -17.52
CA SER A 226 -19.03 -10.62 -16.70
C SER A 226 -17.53 -10.88 -16.64
N TYR A 227 -17.13 -11.77 -15.76
CA TYR A 227 -15.77 -12.29 -15.65
C TYR A 227 -15.80 -13.78 -15.94
N THR A 228 -14.84 -14.26 -16.73
CA THR A 228 -14.59 -15.69 -16.83
C THR A 228 -14.00 -16.20 -15.52
N LYS A 229 -14.14 -17.50 -15.26
CA LYS A 229 -13.51 -18.14 -14.09
C LYS A 229 -11.99 -18.02 -14.13
N GLU A 230 -11.40 -18.05 -15.32
CA GLU A 230 -9.96 -17.93 -15.52
C GLU A 230 -9.48 -16.52 -15.19
N GLU A 231 -10.10 -15.48 -15.75
CA GLU A 231 -9.78 -14.09 -15.44
C GLU A 231 -9.88 -13.78 -13.94
N PHE A 232 -10.95 -14.30 -13.29
CA PHE A 232 -11.14 -14.04 -11.87
C PHE A 232 -10.12 -14.81 -11.00
N ARG A 233 -9.76 -16.04 -11.39
CA ARG A 233 -8.70 -16.80 -10.73
C ARG A 233 -7.35 -16.10 -10.87
N ASP A 234 -7.00 -15.64 -12.07
CA ASP A 234 -5.75 -14.92 -12.32
C ASP A 234 -5.69 -13.60 -11.54
N PHE A 235 -6.83 -12.92 -11.42
CA PHE A 235 -6.97 -11.75 -10.56
C PHE A 235 -6.71 -12.09 -9.08
N GLN A 236 -7.27 -13.20 -8.57
CA GLN A 236 -7.05 -13.62 -7.18
C GLN A 236 -5.58 -14.00 -6.91
N LEU A 237 -4.88 -14.56 -7.90
CA LEU A 237 -3.46 -14.90 -7.77
C LEU A 237 -2.55 -13.67 -7.81
N MET A 238 -2.99 -12.59 -8.48
CA MET A 238 -2.27 -11.33 -8.55
C MET A 238 -2.49 -10.48 -7.29
N ALA A 239 -3.68 -10.53 -6.69
CA ALA A 239 -4.08 -9.73 -5.54
C ALA A 239 -3.48 -10.26 -4.23
#